data_971ffc4a416c7c3fd92b1e9336db12e2
#
_entry.id   971ffc4a416c7c3fd92b1e9336db12e2
#
_cell.length_a   1.000
_cell.length_b   1.000
_cell.length_c   1.000
_cell.angle_alpha   90.00
_cell.angle_beta   90.00
_cell.angle_gamma   90.00
#
_symmetry.space_group_name_H-M   'P 1'
#
loop_
_entity.id
_entity.type
_entity.pdbx_description
1 polymer ?
#
loop_
_entity_poly.entity_id
_entity_poly.type
_entity_poly.pdbx_seq_one_letter_code
_entity_poly.pdbx_strand_id
1 'polypeptide(L)'
;MRLPAAIVALCCMVGVASGEDAMPDSLTGAKGDPVRGRAITVSRQVGLCLLCHSGPFPEERFQGNLAPDLAGAGKRWSEGQLRLRIVDPGRINPATIMPAYHRTEGLARVAATYRGKPVLSAEQIEDVVAFLMTLRD
;
A
#
# COMPACT_ATOMS: atom_id res chain seq x y z
N MET A 1 57.98 28.61 -15.89
CA MET A 1 56.79 28.19 -16.62
C MET A 1 55.98 27.30 -15.66
N ARG A 2 54.88 27.83 -15.07
CA ARG A 2 54.05 27.09 -14.05
C ARG A 2 52.75 26.69 -14.72
N LEU A 3 52.46 25.36 -14.82
CA LEU A 3 51.18 24.84 -15.29
C LEU A 3 50.11 24.99 -14.20
N PRO A 4 48.90 25.42 -14.52
CA PRO A 4 47.80 25.39 -13.59
C PRO A 4 47.20 23.98 -13.47
N ALA A 5 47.05 23.50 -12.22
CA ALA A 5 46.34 22.28 -11.93
C ALA A 5 44.84 22.48 -12.15
N ALA A 6 44.26 21.75 -13.10
CA ALA A 6 42.81 21.69 -13.30
C ALA A 6 42.17 20.76 -12.25
N ILE A 7 41.39 21.35 -11.36
CA ILE A 7 40.58 20.61 -10.40
C ILE A 7 39.33 20.11 -11.15
N VAL A 8 39.27 18.81 -11.43
CA VAL A 8 38.06 18.15 -11.95
C VAL A 8 37.14 17.90 -10.78
N ALA A 9 36.10 18.71 -10.67
CA ALA A 9 35.02 18.46 -9.69
C ALA A 9 34.17 17.27 -10.16
N LEU A 10 34.35 16.10 -9.50
CA LEU A 10 33.54 14.92 -9.70
C LEU A 10 32.18 15.13 -9.01
N CYS A 11 31.19 15.53 -9.80
CA CYS A 11 29.82 15.71 -9.33
C CYS A 11 29.19 14.31 -9.14
N CYS A 12 29.17 13.79 -7.91
CA CYS A 12 28.43 12.58 -7.56
C CYS A 12 26.92 12.85 -7.70
N MET A 13 26.33 12.45 -8.83
CA MET A 13 24.89 12.36 -8.97
C MET A 13 24.42 11.20 -8.07
N VAL A 14 23.88 11.53 -6.90
CA VAL A 14 23.14 10.60 -6.08
C VAL A 14 21.82 10.34 -6.81
N GLY A 15 21.78 9.27 -7.59
CA GLY A 15 20.55 8.78 -8.18
C GLY A 15 19.63 8.35 -7.04
N VAL A 16 18.52 9.08 -6.85
CA VAL A 16 17.42 8.61 -5.98
C VAL A 16 16.84 7.40 -6.69
N ALA A 17 17.17 6.21 -6.20
CA ALA A 17 16.49 4.99 -6.61
C ALA A 17 15.02 5.14 -6.18
N SER A 18 14.15 5.51 -7.13
CA SER A 18 12.71 5.42 -6.95
C SER A 18 12.36 3.96 -6.76
N GLY A 19 12.06 3.57 -5.51
CA GLY A 19 11.91 2.18 -5.16
C GLY A 19 10.79 1.52 -5.96
N GLU A 20 11.08 0.37 -6.55
CA GLU A 20 10.10 -0.53 -7.19
C GLU A 20 9.02 -1.01 -6.19
N ASP A 21 9.15 -0.68 -4.91
CA ASP A 21 8.28 -1.05 -3.79
C ASP A 21 7.22 0.00 -3.43
N ALA A 22 7.02 1.01 -4.28
CA ALA A 22 6.04 2.08 -4.08
C ALA A 22 5.28 2.42 -5.36
N MET A 23 4.06 2.92 -5.18
CA MET A 23 3.21 3.53 -6.20
C MET A 23 2.91 4.97 -5.74
N PRO A 24 3.76 5.95 -6.12
CA PRO A 24 3.70 7.31 -5.56
C PRO A 24 2.44 8.07 -5.98
N ASP A 25 1.97 7.86 -7.21
CA ASP A 25 0.81 8.55 -7.75
C ASP A 25 -0.50 7.97 -7.23
N SER A 26 -1.41 8.86 -6.81
CA SER A 26 -2.76 8.46 -6.43
C SER A 26 -3.52 7.89 -7.64
N LEU A 27 -4.30 6.83 -7.43
CA LEU A 27 -5.14 6.23 -8.47
C LEU A 27 -6.24 7.17 -8.97
N THR A 28 -6.62 8.15 -8.16
CA THR A 28 -7.69 9.13 -8.46
C THR A 28 -7.16 10.54 -8.73
N GLY A 29 -5.87 10.77 -8.51
CA GLY A 29 -5.29 12.11 -8.50
C GLY A 29 -5.65 12.95 -7.26
N ALA A 30 -6.41 12.40 -6.32
CA ALA A 30 -6.84 13.06 -5.09
C ALA A 30 -6.48 12.24 -3.85
N LYS A 31 -6.51 12.87 -2.68
CA LYS A 31 -6.37 12.17 -1.39
C LYS A 31 -7.68 11.49 -1.03
N GLY A 32 -7.59 10.31 -0.42
CA GLY A 32 -8.73 9.60 0.14
C GLY A 32 -9.23 10.20 1.45
N ASP A 33 -10.38 9.70 1.88
CA ASP A 33 -11.03 10.05 3.14
C ASP A 33 -10.73 8.98 4.21
N PRO A 34 -10.02 9.33 5.31
CA PRO A 34 -9.64 8.35 6.33
C PRO A 34 -10.83 7.78 7.10
N VAL A 35 -11.97 8.48 7.18
CA VAL A 35 -13.18 7.98 7.87
C VAL A 35 -13.80 6.86 7.05
N ARG A 36 -13.96 7.08 5.74
CA ARG A 36 -14.42 6.01 4.82
C ARG A 36 -13.42 4.86 4.77
N GLY A 37 -12.12 5.19 4.74
CA GLY A 37 -11.05 4.18 4.74
C GLY A 37 -11.11 3.27 5.96
N ARG A 38 -11.37 3.83 7.15
CA ARG A 38 -11.58 3.05 8.36
C ARG A 38 -12.79 2.11 8.23
N ALA A 39 -13.92 2.64 7.76
CA ALA A 39 -15.13 1.85 7.57
C ALA A 39 -14.91 0.68 6.60
N ILE A 40 -14.15 0.90 5.51
CA ILE A 40 -13.76 -0.15 4.56
C ILE A 40 -12.86 -1.19 5.24
N THR A 41 -11.85 -0.75 6.00
CA THR A 41 -10.86 -1.62 6.65
C THR A 41 -11.51 -2.58 7.64
N VAL A 42 -12.47 -2.13 8.44
CA VAL A 42 -13.17 -2.98 9.42
C VAL A 42 -14.28 -3.82 8.79
N SER A 43 -14.72 -3.50 7.58
CA SER A 43 -15.79 -4.22 6.91
C SER A 43 -15.39 -5.64 6.51
N ARG A 44 -16.10 -6.63 7.01
CA ARG A 44 -15.92 -8.05 6.64
C ARG A 44 -16.56 -8.42 5.30
N GLN A 45 -17.26 -7.49 4.65
CA GLN A 45 -17.89 -7.67 3.34
C GLN A 45 -17.19 -6.90 2.23
N VAL A 46 -16.49 -5.80 2.58
CA VAL A 46 -15.86 -4.88 1.60
C VAL A 46 -14.34 -4.99 1.62
N GLY A 47 -13.70 -4.52 2.70
CA GLY A 47 -12.25 -4.48 2.80
C GLY A 47 -11.62 -5.83 3.16
N LEU A 48 -12.29 -6.64 3.97
CA LEU A 48 -11.83 -7.97 4.38
C LEU A 48 -10.48 -7.97 5.14
N CYS A 49 -9.94 -6.79 5.48
CA CYS A 49 -8.59 -6.65 6.03
C CYS A 49 -8.43 -7.41 7.36
N LEU A 50 -9.42 -7.29 8.25
CA LEU A 50 -9.38 -7.90 9.58
C LEU A 50 -9.63 -9.42 9.58
N LEU A 51 -9.84 -10.04 8.43
CA LEU A 51 -9.80 -11.50 8.32
C LEU A 51 -8.38 -12.04 8.49
N CYS A 52 -7.37 -11.24 8.16
CA CYS A 52 -5.96 -11.61 8.22
C CYS A 52 -5.14 -10.74 9.18
N HIS A 53 -5.44 -9.43 9.25
CA HIS A 53 -4.73 -8.46 10.07
C HIS A 53 -5.41 -8.22 11.41
N SER A 54 -4.61 -7.91 12.43
CA SER A 54 -5.03 -7.20 13.63
C SER A 54 -4.76 -5.70 13.52
N GLY A 55 -5.26 -4.91 14.47
CA GLY A 55 -5.00 -3.49 14.55
C GLY A 55 -5.74 -2.81 15.72
N PRO A 56 -5.64 -1.49 15.83
CA PRO A 56 -6.24 -0.72 16.93
C PRO A 56 -7.77 -0.53 16.76
N PHE A 57 -8.49 -1.66 16.72
CA PHE A 57 -9.96 -1.71 16.54
C PHE A 57 -10.58 -2.43 17.74
N PRO A 58 -10.71 -1.77 18.91
CA PRO A 58 -11.17 -2.43 20.14
C PRO A 58 -12.62 -2.93 20.04
N GLU A 59 -13.43 -2.36 19.14
CA GLU A 59 -14.79 -2.83 18.85
C GLU A 59 -14.83 -4.13 18.04
N GLU A 60 -13.76 -4.45 17.31
CA GLU A 60 -13.64 -5.65 16.48
C GLU A 60 -13.03 -6.79 17.28
N ARG A 61 -13.88 -7.66 17.84
CA ARG A 61 -13.47 -8.73 18.77
C ARG A 61 -12.70 -9.88 18.09
N PHE A 62 -12.92 -10.09 16.80
CA PHE A 62 -12.34 -11.22 16.05
C PHE A 62 -11.48 -10.68 14.93
N GLN A 63 -10.23 -10.39 15.24
CA GLN A 63 -9.23 -9.95 14.27
C GLN A 63 -8.30 -11.10 13.90
N GLY A 64 -7.84 -11.11 12.64
CA GLY A 64 -6.91 -12.11 12.15
C GLY A 64 -5.50 -11.96 12.73
N ASN A 65 -4.70 -13.01 12.60
CA ASN A 65 -3.31 -13.05 13.04
C ASN A 65 -2.39 -13.67 11.96
N LEU A 66 -2.86 -13.76 10.72
CA LEU A 66 -2.10 -14.31 9.58
C LEU A 66 -1.17 -13.26 8.94
N ALA A 67 -1.41 -11.99 9.19
CA ALA A 67 -0.72 -10.87 8.59
C ALA A 67 -0.26 -9.87 9.68
N PRO A 68 0.70 -8.97 9.36
CA PRO A 68 1.18 -7.99 10.34
C PRO A 68 0.08 -7.10 10.90
N ASP A 69 0.25 -6.69 12.17
CA ASP A 69 -0.63 -5.73 12.82
C ASP A 69 -0.62 -4.39 12.05
N LEU A 70 -1.80 -3.78 11.89
CA LEU A 70 -1.97 -2.50 11.21
C LEU A 70 -1.58 -1.29 12.07
N ALA A 71 -1.45 -1.46 13.40
CA ALA A 71 -0.93 -0.41 14.27
C ALA A 71 0.42 0.08 13.76
N GLY A 72 0.65 1.38 13.73
CA GLY A 72 1.89 1.98 13.23
C GLY A 72 2.13 1.86 11.72
N ALA A 73 1.15 1.43 10.91
CA ALA A 73 1.33 1.28 9.46
C ALA A 73 1.79 2.59 8.79
N GLY A 74 1.19 3.73 9.16
CA GLY A 74 1.54 5.04 8.64
C GLY A 74 2.87 5.59 9.16
N LYS A 75 3.51 4.92 10.12
CA LYS A 75 4.88 5.22 10.56
C LYS A 75 5.90 4.35 9.81
N ARG A 76 5.54 3.10 9.49
CA ARG A 76 6.43 2.15 8.81
C ARG A 76 6.52 2.39 7.31
N TRP A 77 5.45 2.89 6.68
CA TRP A 77 5.33 2.96 5.23
C TRP A 77 4.86 4.33 4.75
N SER A 78 5.34 4.75 3.58
CA SER A 78 4.80 5.92 2.87
C SER A 78 3.44 5.60 2.22
N GLU A 79 2.69 6.64 1.83
CA GLU A 79 1.44 6.48 1.07
C GLU A 79 1.62 5.58 -0.15
N GLY A 80 2.66 5.83 -0.95
CA GLY A 80 2.94 5.04 -2.16
C GLY A 80 3.28 3.59 -1.86
N GLN A 81 3.96 3.32 -0.76
CA GLN A 81 4.27 1.96 -0.32
C GLN A 81 3.02 1.23 0.18
N LEU A 82 2.15 1.90 0.93
CA LEU A 82 0.86 1.33 1.35
C LEU A 82 -0.04 1.08 0.15
N ARG A 83 -0.11 2.03 -0.79
CA ARG A 83 -0.90 1.90 -2.02
C ARG A 83 -0.50 0.68 -2.80
N LEU A 84 0.79 0.49 -3.08
CA LEU A 84 1.26 -0.68 -3.81
C LEU A 84 0.94 -1.99 -3.09
N ARG A 85 1.06 -2.04 -1.76
CA ARG A 85 0.74 -3.24 -0.95
C ARG A 85 -0.74 -3.63 -1.03
N ILE A 86 -1.62 -2.66 -1.21
CA ILE A 86 -3.05 -2.92 -1.36
C ILE A 86 -3.39 -3.23 -2.82
N VAL A 87 -2.89 -2.46 -3.76
CA VAL A 87 -3.18 -2.61 -5.19
C VAL A 87 -2.69 -3.94 -5.73
N ASP A 88 -1.42 -4.25 -5.49
CA ASP A 88 -0.76 -5.45 -6.01
C ASP A 88 0.43 -5.88 -5.14
N PRO A 89 0.17 -6.53 -4.00
CA PRO A 89 1.23 -6.97 -3.08
C PRO A 89 2.17 -8.00 -3.71
N GLY A 90 1.73 -8.69 -4.77
CA GLY A 90 2.55 -9.66 -5.51
C GLY A 90 3.77 -9.05 -6.19
N ARG A 91 3.76 -7.75 -6.48
CA ARG A 91 4.94 -7.04 -7.02
C ARG A 91 6.06 -6.92 -5.99
N ILE A 92 5.72 -6.87 -4.70
CA ILE A 92 6.70 -6.79 -3.61
C ILE A 92 7.10 -8.17 -3.15
N ASN A 93 6.12 -9.06 -2.99
CA ASN A 93 6.33 -10.44 -2.58
C ASN A 93 5.48 -11.40 -3.42
N PRO A 94 6.06 -12.06 -4.43
CA PRO A 94 5.31 -13.01 -5.27
C PRO A 94 4.70 -14.20 -4.51
N ALA A 95 5.19 -14.50 -3.32
CA ALA A 95 4.67 -15.57 -2.46
C ALA A 95 3.59 -15.10 -1.47
N THR A 96 3.16 -13.85 -1.55
CA THR A 96 2.16 -13.30 -0.63
C THR A 96 0.82 -14.01 -0.75
N ILE A 97 0.14 -14.19 0.39
CA ILE A 97 -1.26 -14.64 0.44
C ILE A 97 -2.25 -13.45 0.43
N MET A 98 -1.75 -12.22 0.62
CA MET A 98 -2.59 -11.03 0.53
C MET A 98 -3.10 -10.87 -0.92
N PRO A 99 -4.41 -10.79 -1.15
CA PRO A 99 -4.94 -10.63 -2.49
C PRO A 99 -4.59 -9.26 -3.08
N ALA A 100 -4.50 -9.19 -4.41
CA ALA A 100 -4.44 -7.91 -5.11
C ALA A 100 -5.85 -7.28 -5.09
N TYR A 101 -6.00 -6.12 -4.46
CA TYR A 101 -7.31 -5.50 -4.30
C TYR A 101 -7.76 -4.71 -5.53
N HIS A 102 -6.82 -4.34 -6.40
CA HIS A 102 -7.14 -3.53 -7.58
C HIS A 102 -6.69 -4.17 -8.89
N ARG A 103 -5.59 -4.91 -8.92
CA ARG A 103 -5.17 -5.64 -10.11
C ARG A 103 -6.17 -6.74 -10.44
N THR A 104 -6.57 -6.85 -11.70
CA THR A 104 -7.57 -7.82 -12.18
C THR A 104 -6.98 -8.89 -13.12
N GLU A 105 -5.80 -8.63 -13.67
CA GLU A 105 -5.16 -9.50 -14.65
C GLU A 105 -4.06 -10.38 -14.02
N GLY A 106 -3.79 -11.52 -14.63
CA GLY A 106 -2.74 -12.45 -14.19
C GLY A 106 -3.01 -13.08 -12.81
N LEU A 107 -4.25 -13.10 -12.35
CA LEU A 107 -4.67 -13.71 -11.09
C LEU A 107 -5.13 -15.16 -11.31
N ALA A 108 -4.81 -16.03 -10.35
CA ALA A 108 -5.27 -17.42 -10.35
C ALA A 108 -6.33 -17.63 -9.26
N ARG A 109 -7.25 -18.57 -9.51
CA ARG A 109 -8.27 -18.99 -8.53
C ARG A 109 -9.14 -17.86 -7.98
N VAL A 110 -9.50 -16.90 -8.84
CA VAL A 110 -10.37 -15.78 -8.48
C VAL A 110 -11.80 -16.25 -8.33
N ALA A 111 -12.43 -15.90 -7.20
CA ALA A 111 -13.85 -16.18 -6.95
C ALA A 111 -14.72 -15.52 -8.05
N ALA A 112 -15.82 -16.20 -8.43
CA ALA A 112 -16.65 -15.77 -9.54
C ALA A 112 -17.12 -14.31 -9.44
N THR A 113 -17.43 -13.84 -8.24
CA THR A 113 -17.85 -12.47 -7.96
C THR A 113 -16.80 -11.40 -8.35
N TYR A 114 -15.51 -11.75 -8.31
CA TYR A 114 -14.40 -10.82 -8.55
C TYR A 114 -13.70 -11.02 -9.90
N ARG A 115 -14.18 -11.94 -10.74
CA ARG A 115 -13.56 -12.16 -12.07
C ARG A 115 -13.65 -10.91 -12.94
N GLY A 116 -12.48 -10.40 -13.36
CA GLY A 116 -12.37 -9.18 -14.17
C GLY A 116 -12.78 -7.90 -13.44
N LYS A 117 -12.92 -7.94 -12.12
CA LYS A 117 -13.30 -6.78 -11.31
C LYS A 117 -12.32 -6.60 -10.16
N PRO A 118 -11.95 -5.37 -9.79
CA PRO A 118 -11.18 -5.12 -8.59
C PRO A 118 -12.03 -5.43 -7.34
N VAL A 119 -11.38 -5.82 -6.25
CA VAL A 119 -12.04 -5.97 -4.95
C VAL A 119 -12.44 -4.60 -4.38
N LEU A 120 -11.56 -3.61 -4.53
CA LEU A 120 -11.81 -2.21 -4.16
C LEU A 120 -11.63 -1.30 -5.38
N SER A 121 -12.49 -0.28 -5.48
CA SER A 121 -12.33 0.78 -6.48
C SER A 121 -11.10 1.65 -6.19
N ALA A 122 -10.70 2.48 -7.16
CA ALA A 122 -9.60 3.42 -6.99
C ALA A 122 -9.81 4.34 -5.78
N GLU A 123 -11.03 4.89 -5.64
CA GLU A 123 -11.41 5.76 -4.51
C GLU A 123 -11.33 5.02 -3.18
N GLN A 124 -11.81 3.78 -3.12
CA GLN A 124 -11.75 2.95 -1.92
C GLN A 124 -10.30 2.63 -1.52
N ILE A 125 -9.42 2.39 -2.48
CA ILE A 125 -7.98 2.21 -2.21
C ILE A 125 -7.40 3.48 -1.57
N GLU A 126 -7.65 4.67 -2.17
CA GLU A 126 -7.14 5.92 -1.63
C GLU A 126 -7.70 6.22 -0.23
N ASP A 127 -8.97 5.91 0.02
CA ASP A 127 -9.60 6.04 1.35
C ASP A 127 -8.88 5.14 2.38
N VAL A 128 -8.61 3.87 2.04
CA VAL A 128 -7.89 2.95 2.93
C VAL A 128 -6.45 3.42 3.16
N VAL A 129 -5.74 3.88 2.13
CA VAL A 129 -4.39 4.44 2.27
C VAL A 129 -4.41 5.65 3.21
N ALA A 130 -5.35 6.58 3.01
CA ALA A 130 -5.49 7.75 3.87
C ALA A 130 -5.74 7.37 5.34
N PHE A 131 -6.56 6.35 5.58
CA PHE A 131 -6.79 5.82 6.92
C PHE A 131 -5.53 5.19 7.51
N LEU A 132 -4.85 4.29 6.79
CA LEU A 132 -3.65 3.62 7.29
C LEU A 132 -2.53 4.62 7.62
N MET A 133 -2.44 5.74 6.91
CA MET A 133 -1.50 6.82 7.21
C MET A 133 -1.78 7.51 8.56
N THR A 134 -3.00 7.39 9.11
CA THR A 134 -3.33 7.89 10.45
C THR A 134 -2.83 6.98 11.56
N LEU A 135 -2.57 5.70 11.28
CA LEU A 135 -2.11 4.72 12.25
C LEU A 135 -0.60 4.88 12.49
N ARG A 136 -0.24 5.74 13.41
CA ARG A 136 1.17 6.13 13.67
C ARG A 136 1.70 5.65 15.03
N ASP A 137 0.89 4.99 15.82
CA ASP A 137 1.23 4.45 17.13
C ASP A 137 1.46 2.93 17.07
#